data_d7317d40648a86934fdaa3245be82392
#
_entry.id   d7317d40648a86934fdaa3245be82392
#
_cell.length_a   1.000
_cell.length_b   1.000
_cell.length_c   1.000
_cell.angle_alpha   90.00
_cell.angle_beta   90.00
_cell.angle_gamma   90.00
#
_symmetry.space_group_name_H-M   'P 1'
#
loop_
_entity.id
_entity.type
_entity.pdbx_description
1 polymer ?
#
loop_
_entity_poly.entity_id
_entity_poly.type
_entity_poly.pdbx_seq_one_letter_code
_entity_poly.pdbx_strand_id
1 'polypeptide(L)'
;MLILHGGLGQIEMFEPVMPILTKNRQVIGVDLQGHGRTSLGDSKFSLNSMGEDMAGILKQLGYKQVDVFGYSMGGMVAFRLAAQHPDVVRKLVLVSTPYAREGFYPEMLPMQAAVGAAMADQMKETPMYKSYMKVAPNPNDFPKLLDRMGELMRTPFNWGDDVKKLQMPVMLMYGDADMFKLDHIVSFYNLLGGGLKDAGWMRENMSKNRLAILPGLTHYEMFLSSRTATTAISFLNGESDVVSWSKQMDSKK
;
A
#
# COMPACT_ATOMS: atom_id res chain seq x y z
N MET A 1 -11.28 8.65 0.91
CA MET A 1 -10.23 7.63 0.67
C MET A 1 -9.22 7.71 1.79
N LEU A 2 -8.87 6.57 2.39
CA LEU A 2 -7.77 6.46 3.36
C LEU A 2 -6.44 6.29 2.60
N ILE A 3 -5.40 7.04 2.98
CA ILE A 3 -4.05 6.92 2.42
C ILE A 3 -3.06 6.58 3.54
N LEU A 4 -2.21 5.56 3.30
CA LEU A 4 -1.21 5.05 4.24
C LEU A 4 0.18 5.05 3.60
N HIS A 5 1.13 5.66 4.30
CA HIS A 5 2.51 5.87 3.85
C HIS A 5 3.41 4.65 4.10
N GLY A 6 4.59 4.63 3.48
CA GLY A 6 5.62 3.60 3.67
C GLY A 6 6.39 3.75 4.98
N GLY A 7 7.16 2.72 5.32
CA GLY A 7 8.02 2.72 6.52
C GLY A 7 9.00 3.89 6.54
N LEU A 8 9.25 4.44 7.73
CA LEU A 8 10.05 5.64 8.00
C LEU A 8 9.58 6.89 7.23
N GLY A 9 8.35 6.85 6.66
CA GLY A 9 7.72 7.97 5.99
C GLY A 9 6.72 8.70 6.88
N GLN A 10 5.93 9.55 6.25
CA GLN A 10 4.78 10.27 6.81
C GLN A 10 3.86 10.69 5.67
N ILE A 11 2.69 11.23 5.97
CA ILE A 11 1.70 11.52 4.93
C ILE A 11 2.18 12.54 3.90
N GLU A 12 3.04 13.48 4.28
CA GLU A 12 3.62 14.48 3.38
C GLU A 12 4.48 13.88 2.25
N MET A 13 4.90 12.63 2.35
CA MET A 13 5.60 11.97 1.24
C MET A 13 4.77 11.93 -0.05
N PHE A 14 3.44 12.00 0.05
CA PHE A 14 2.53 12.04 -1.09
C PHE A 14 2.27 13.45 -1.63
N GLU A 15 2.87 14.51 -1.06
CA GLU A 15 2.63 15.90 -1.46
C GLU A 15 2.69 16.12 -2.99
N PRO A 16 3.66 15.55 -3.73
CA PRO A 16 3.75 15.74 -5.19
C PRO A 16 2.55 15.19 -5.98
N VAL A 17 1.87 14.18 -5.44
CA VAL A 17 0.72 13.53 -6.11
C VAL A 17 -0.63 13.83 -5.44
N MET A 18 -0.60 14.52 -4.30
CA MET A 18 -1.81 14.87 -3.54
C MET A 18 -2.85 15.62 -4.38
N PRO A 19 -2.47 16.59 -5.27
CA PRO A 19 -3.46 17.24 -6.14
C PRO A 19 -4.24 16.28 -7.06
N ILE A 20 -3.61 15.17 -7.47
CA ILE A 20 -4.28 14.13 -8.26
C ILE A 20 -5.20 13.30 -7.37
N LEU A 21 -4.70 12.92 -6.19
CA LEU A 21 -5.42 12.04 -5.25
C LEU A 21 -6.65 12.73 -4.64
N THR A 22 -6.64 14.05 -4.49
CA THR A 22 -7.72 14.82 -3.83
C THR A 22 -8.69 15.47 -4.81
N LYS A 23 -8.43 15.44 -6.13
CA LYS A 23 -9.18 16.22 -7.14
C LYS A 23 -10.71 16.11 -7.01
N ASN A 24 -11.24 14.92 -6.76
CA ASN A 24 -12.69 14.65 -6.74
C ASN A 24 -13.11 13.80 -5.54
N ARG A 25 -12.34 13.83 -4.44
CA ARG A 25 -12.61 13.01 -3.24
C ARG A 25 -11.98 13.58 -1.99
N GLN A 26 -12.61 13.32 -0.87
CA GLN A 26 -12.00 13.53 0.42
C GLN A 26 -10.93 12.49 0.68
N VAL A 27 -9.79 12.93 1.20
CA VAL A 27 -8.66 12.10 1.60
C VAL A 27 -8.49 12.18 3.11
N ILE A 28 -8.28 11.03 3.73
CA ILE A 28 -7.86 10.86 5.12
C ILE A 28 -6.44 10.35 5.07
N GLY A 29 -5.47 11.18 5.40
CA GLY A 29 -4.06 10.79 5.53
C GLY A 29 -3.77 10.46 6.98
N VAL A 30 -3.12 9.32 7.24
CA VAL A 30 -2.77 8.90 8.60
C VAL A 30 -1.27 8.66 8.69
N ASP A 31 -0.63 9.32 9.65
CA ASP A 31 0.71 8.95 10.08
C ASP A 31 0.61 7.69 10.96
N LEU A 32 1.23 6.59 10.51
CA LEU A 32 1.17 5.31 11.21
C LEU A 32 1.88 5.37 12.57
N GLN A 33 1.57 4.45 13.48
CA GLN A 33 2.20 4.35 14.80
C GLN A 33 3.71 4.57 14.73
N GLY A 34 4.24 5.48 15.52
CA GLY A 34 5.66 5.83 15.58
C GLY A 34 6.18 6.66 14.42
N HIS A 35 5.33 7.07 13.47
CA HIS A 35 5.71 7.84 12.30
C HIS A 35 5.05 9.22 12.29
N GLY A 36 5.70 10.18 11.62
CA GLY A 36 5.16 11.53 11.47
C GLY A 36 4.73 12.13 12.82
N ARG A 37 3.47 12.53 12.93
CA ARG A 37 2.88 13.15 14.15
C ARG A 37 2.29 12.13 15.12
N THR A 38 2.35 10.84 14.80
CA THR A 38 1.82 9.79 15.68
C THR A 38 2.92 9.23 16.56
N SER A 39 2.73 9.29 17.88
CA SER A 39 3.69 8.76 18.84
C SER A 39 3.91 7.25 18.66
N LEU A 40 5.11 6.77 19.02
CA LEU A 40 5.41 5.34 19.03
C LEU A 40 4.57 4.60 20.09
N GLY A 41 4.39 5.20 21.27
CA GLY A 41 3.64 4.60 22.35
C GLY A 41 4.20 3.27 22.85
N ASP A 42 3.47 2.64 23.75
CA ASP A 42 3.82 1.33 24.33
C ASP A 42 2.96 0.18 23.79
N SER A 43 1.98 0.49 22.93
CA SER A 43 1.15 -0.52 22.29
C SER A 43 1.97 -1.43 21.34
N LYS A 44 1.43 -2.61 21.04
CA LYS A 44 2.07 -3.56 20.16
C LYS A 44 2.32 -2.96 18.78
N PHE A 45 3.58 -2.93 18.35
CA PHE A 45 3.97 -2.49 17.03
C PHE A 45 3.87 -3.65 16.04
N SER A 46 2.74 -3.76 15.37
CA SER A 46 2.49 -4.83 14.39
C SER A 46 1.54 -4.36 13.29
N LEU A 47 1.65 -4.97 12.11
CA LEU A 47 0.76 -4.67 10.98
C LEU A 47 -0.71 -4.97 11.32
N ASN A 48 -0.98 -6.02 12.08
CA ASN A 48 -2.34 -6.36 12.52
C ASN A 48 -2.92 -5.28 13.45
N SER A 49 -2.13 -4.83 14.45
CA SER A 49 -2.58 -3.76 15.37
C SER A 49 -2.84 -2.46 14.60
N MET A 50 -1.95 -2.10 13.67
CA MET A 50 -2.14 -0.91 12.83
C MET A 50 -3.38 -1.04 11.93
N GLY A 51 -3.71 -2.25 11.45
CA GLY A 51 -4.97 -2.52 10.74
C GLY A 51 -6.20 -2.25 11.60
N GLU A 52 -6.20 -2.70 12.87
CA GLU A 52 -7.25 -2.41 13.86
C GLU A 52 -7.34 -0.90 14.15
N ASP A 53 -6.21 -0.21 14.29
CA ASP A 53 -6.18 1.24 14.51
C ASP A 53 -6.87 1.98 13.36
N MET A 54 -6.60 1.57 12.09
CA MET A 54 -7.26 2.17 10.93
C MET A 54 -8.77 1.95 10.95
N ALA A 55 -9.25 0.76 11.31
CA ALA A 55 -10.68 0.48 11.48
C ALA A 55 -11.28 1.35 12.60
N GLY A 56 -10.58 1.49 13.73
CA GLY A 56 -10.97 2.35 14.84
C GLY A 56 -11.08 3.82 14.44
N ILE A 57 -10.10 4.37 13.72
CA ILE A 57 -10.10 5.74 13.21
C ILE A 57 -11.30 5.96 12.26
N LEU A 58 -11.52 5.07 11.30
CA LEU A 58 -12.63 5.19 10.35
C LEU A 58 -13.98 5.16 11.07
N LYS A 59 -14.14 4.29 12.06
CA LYS A 59 -15.34 4.22 12.90
C LYS A 59 -15.58 5.52 13.69
N GLN A 60 -14.54 6.08 14.33
CA GLN A 60 -14.64 7.34 15.07
C GLN A 60 -15.00 8.53 14.15
N LEU A 61 -14.49 8.53 12.92
CA LEU A 61 -14.83 9.53 11.90
C LEU A 61 -16.21 9.31 11.25
N GLY A 62 -16.92 8.23 11.60
CA GLY A 62 -18.26 7.93 11.09
C GLY A 62 -18.30 7.33 9.69
N TYR A 63 -17.16 6.87 9.16
CA TYR A 63 -17.11 6.23 7.85
C TYR A 63 -17.47 4.74 7.95
N LYS A 64 -18.52 4.35 7.20
CA LYS A 64 -18.92 2.93 7.11
C LYS A 64 -18.05 2.17 6.10
N GLN A 65 -17.70 2.81 5.00
CA GLN A 65 -16.90 2.19 3.94
C GLN A 65 -16.08 3.25 3.20
N VAL A 66 -14.81 2.93 2.91
CA VAL A 66 -13.87 3.82 2.20
C VAL A 66 -13.06 3.08 1.15
N ASP A 67 -12.52 3.82 0.18
CA ASP A 67 -11.39 3.34 -0.61
C ASP A 67 -10.12 3.42 0.23
N VAL A 68 -9.19 2.48 0.01
CA VAL A 68 -7.91 2.47 0.71
C VAL A 68 -6.77 2.43 -0.29
N PHE A 69 -5.81 3.32 -0.11
CA PHE A 69 -4.57 3.38 -0.87
C PHE A 69 -3.41 3.23 0.10
N GLY A 70 -2.62 2.18 -0.05
CA GLY A 70 -1.46 1.94 0.80
C GLY A 70 -0.19 1.71 -0.01
N TYR A 71 0.91 2.34 0.40
CA TYR A 71 2.22 2.17 -0.20
C TYR A 71 3.17 1.44 0.76
N SER A 72 3.88 0.40 0.27
CA SER A 72 4.91 -0.33 1.02
C SER A 72 4.37 -0.84 2.37
N MET A 73 4.93 -0.45 3.50
CA MET A 73 4.41 -0.79 4.84
C MET A 73 2.94 -0.35 5.00
N GLY A 74 2.58 0.85 4.54
CA GLY A 74 1.18 1.29 4.52
C GLY A 74 0.28 0.41 3.67
N GLY A 75 0.81 -0.18 2.59
CA GLY A 75 0.11 -1.21 1.82
C GLY A 75 -0.11 -2.50 2.60
N MET A 76 0.89 -2.92 3.39
CA MET A 76 0.74 -4.08 4.29
C MET A 76 -0.30 -3.82 5.39
N VAL A 77 -0.34 -2.60 5.95
CA VAL A 77 -1.40 -2.18 6.90
C VAL A 77 -2.78 -2.13 6.23
N ALA A 78 -2.86 -1.57 5.01
CA ALA A 78 -4.09 -1.55 4.21
C ALA A 78 -4.62 -2.97 3.91
N PHE A 79 -3.71 -3.90 3.59
CA PHE A 79 -4.04 -5.30 3.43
C PHE A 79 -4.59 -5.92 4.72
N ARG A 80 -3.96 -5.65 5.88
CA ARG A 80 -4.45 -6.16 7.17
C ARG A 80 -5.81 -5.57 7.53
N LEU A 81 -6.02 -4.26 7.34
CA LEU A 81 -7.34 -3.64 7.47
C LEU A 81 -8.40 -4.37 6.62
N ALA A 82 -8.10 -4.61 5.34
CA ALA A 82 -9.03 -5.26 4.42
C ALA A 82 -9.31 -6.74 4.77
N ALA A 83 -8.31 -7.46 5.31
CA ALA A 83 -8.46 -8.84 5.73
C ALA A 83 -9.23 -8.97 7.06
N GLN A 84 -9.04 -8.05 8.01
CA GLN A 84 -9.67 -8.04 9.33
C GLN A 84 -11.09 -7.42 9.28
N HIS A 85 -11.28 -6.39 8.45
CA HIS A 85 -12.52 -5.61 8.33
C HIS A 85 -12.94 -5.44 6.86
N PRO A 86 -13.28 -6.52 6.14
CA PRO A 86 -13.54 -6.48 4.69
C PRO A 86 -14.73 -5.59 4.30
N ASP A 87 -15.70 -5.39 5.18
CA ASP A 87 -16.87 -4.54 4.99
C ASP A 87 -16.55 -3.04 5.03
N VAL A 88 -15.45 -2.64 5.64
CA VAL A 88 -15.01 -1.24 5.73
C VAL A 88 -14.29 -0.79 4.45
N VAL A 89 -13.78 -1.72 3.63
CA VAL A 89 -13.00 -1.41 2.43
C VAL A 89 -13.83 -1.59 1.16
N ARG A 90 -14.10 -0.50 0.42
CA ARG A 90 -14.84 -0.54 -0.86
C ARG A 90 -13.95 -1.03 -2.01
N LYS A 91 -12.78 -0.44 -2.17
CA LYS A 91 -11.72 -0.83 -3.12
C LYS A 91 -10.36 -0.66 -2.45
N LEU A 92 -9.43 -1.53 -2.78
CA LEU A 92 -8.10 -1.57 -2.20
C LEU A 92 -7.04 -1.36 -3.29
N VAL A 93 -6.16 -0.40 -3.10
CA VAL A 93 -4.98 -0.17 -3.92
C VAL A 93 -3.74 -0.45 -3.08
N LEU A 94 -2.95 -1.44 -3.51
CA LEU A 94 -1.71 -1.86 -2.89
C LEU A 94 -0.55 -1.50 -3.81
N VAL A 95 0.25 -0.53 -3.40
CA VAL A 95 1.40 -0.06 -4.16
C VAL A 95 2.66 -0.62 -3.53
N SER A 96 3.46 -1.36 -4.31
CA SER A 96 4.73 -1.94 -3.86
C SER A 96 4.60 -2.70 -2.54
N THR A 97 3.67 -3.66 -2.50
CA THR A 97 3.27 -4.37 -1.27
C THR A 97 3.34 -5.88 -1.46
N PRO A 98 4.12 -6.63 -0.66
CA PRO A 98 4.17 -8.09 -0.75
C PRO A 98 3.03 -8.74 0.07
N TYR A 99 2.62 -9.95 -0.29
CA TYR A 99 1.76 -10.80 0.54
C TYR A 99 2.54 -11.81 1.38
N ALA A 100 3.85 -11.97 1.10
CA ALA A 100 4.72 -12.87 1.84
C ALA A 100 6.17 -12.38 1.82
N ARG A 101 6.93 -12.75 2.85
CA ARG A 101 8.34 -12.36 2.98
C ARG A 101 9.21 -12.89 1.84
N GLU A 102 8.89 -14.04 1.29
CA GLU A 102 9.60 -14.67 0.16
C GLU A 102 9.50 -13.85 -1.13
N GLY A 103 8.62 -12.85 -1.18
CA GLY A 103 8.47 -11.92 -2.29
C GLY A 103 9.63 -10.97 -2.47
N PHE A 104 10.39 -10.67 -1.42
CA PHE A 104 11.57 -9.82 -1.53
C PHE A 104 12.70 -10.52 -2.28
N TYR A 105 13.53 -9.74 -2.99
CA TYR A 105 14.80 -10.27 -3.50
C TYR A 105 15.72 -10.67 -2.33
N PRO A 106 16.51 -11.77 -2.48
CA PRO A 106 17.35 -12.28 -1.39
C PRO A 106 18.34 -11.26 -0.81
N GLU A 107 18.87 -10.37 -1.63
CA GLU A 107 19.79 -9.30 -1.23
C GLU A 107 19.17 -8.25 -0.31
N MET A 108 17.82 -8.11 -0.33
CA MET A 108 17.11 -7.20 0.56
C MET A 108 17.02 -7.72 2.00
N LEU A 109 17.04 -9.04 2.19
CA LEU A 109 16.79 -9.65 3.50
C LEU A 109 17.87 -9.32 4.54
N PRO A 110 19.19 -9.35 4.21
CA PRO A 110 20.24 -8.91 5.14
C PRO A 110 20.13 -7.42 5.51
N MET A 111 19.79 -6.56 4.53
CA MET A 111 19.60 -5.13 4.78
C MET A 111 18.44 -4.88 5.76
N GLN A 112 17.32 -5.56 5.55
CA GLN A 112 16.17 -5.49 6.45
C GLN A 112 16.48 -6.03 7.85
N ALA A 113 17.26 -7.11 7.92
CA ALA A 113 17.66 -7.72 9.19
C ALA A 113 18.59 -6.80 10.02
N ALA A 114 19.37 -5.94 9.36
CA ALA A 114 20.28 -4.99 9.99
C ALA A 114 19.56 -3.74 10.55
N VAL A 115 18.29 -3.50 10.19
CA VAL A 115 17.56 -2.32 10.68
C VAL A 115 17.39 -2.38 12.19
N GLY A 116 17.82 -1.30 12.88
CA GLY A 116 17.75 -1.16 14.34
C GLY A 116 18.36 0.15 14.80
N ALA A 117 18.30 0.42 16.10
CA ALA A 117 18.76 1.66 16.73
C ALA A 117 20.21 2.05 16.36
N ALA A 118 21.09 1.07 16.15
CA ALA A 118 22.48 1.31 15.77
C ALA A 118 22.62 2.07 14.42
N MET A 119 21.59 2.07 13.56
CA MET A 119 21.60 2.81 12.30
C MET A 119 21.25 4.30 12.47
N ALA A 120 20.73 4.72 13.61
CA ALA A 120 20.17 6.06 13.79
C ALA A 120 21.17 7.17 13.44
N ASP A 121 22.44 7.04 13.85
CA ASP A 121 23.47 8.03 13.56
C ASP A 121 23.81 8.11 12.06
N GLN A 122 23.81 6.99 11.36
CA GLN A 122 24.08 6.93 9.93
C GLN A 122 22.93 7.55 9.10
N MET A 123 21.74 7.57 9.67
CA MET A 123 20.55 8.09 8.99
C MET A 123 20.36 9.60 9.10
N LYS A 124 21.14 10.31 9.93
CA LYS A 124 20.95 11.74 10.25
C LYS A 124 20.85 12.66 9.02
N GLU A 125 21.59 12.32 7.95
CA GLU A 125 21.56 13.11 6.71
C GLU A 125 20.46 12.68 5.73
N THR A 126 19.72 11.61 6.01
CA THR A 126 18.66 11.12 5.13
C THR A 126 17.40 12.01 5.21
N PRO A 127 16.63 12.12 4.10
CA PRO A 127 15.34 12.82 4.12
C PRO A 127 14.36 12.23 5.15
N MET A 128 14.36 10.92 5.37
CA MET A 128 13.50 10.24 6.34
C MET A 128 13.76 10.73 7.77
N TYR A 129 15.03 10.75 8.19
CA TYR A 129 15.41 11.27 9.50
C TYR A 129 15.02 12.74 9.68
N LYS A 130 15.40 13.59 8.70
CA LYS A 130 15.12 15.05 8.75
C LYS A 130 13.61 15.31 8.81
N SER A 131 12.83 14.54 8.08
CA SER A 131 11.37 14.63 8.08
C SER A 131 10.78 14.22 9.42
N TYR A 132 11.25 13.11 9.99
CA TYR A 132 10.85 12.64 11.32
C TYR A 132 11.15 13.69 12.40
N MET A 133 12.40 14.20 12.46
CA MET A 133 12.82 15.19 13.45
C MET A 133 11.99 16.46 13.42
N LYS A 134 11.42 16.81 12.27
CA LYS A 134 10.62 18.04 12.08
C LYS A 134 9.25 17.98 12.73
N VAL A 135 8.62 16.80 12.82
CA VAL A 135 7.20 16.68 13.18
C VAL A 135 6.90 15.67 14.29
N ALA A 136 7.82 14.78 14.61
CA ALA A 136 7.60 13.74 15.61
C ALA A 136 7.29 14.35 16.99
N PRO A 137 6.30 13.82 17.71
CA PRO A 137 5.98 14.28 19.07
C PRO A 137 7.16 14.12 20.04
N ASN A 138 7.96 13.07 19.87
CA ASN A 138 9.20 12.85 20.60
C ASN A 138 10.31 12.43 19.64
N PRO A 139 11.14 13.36 19.13
CA PRO A 139 12.21 13.05 18.20
C PRO A 139 13.24 12.05 18.74
N ASN A 140 13.41 11.95 20.06
CA ASN A 140 14.32 11.00 20.70
C ASN A 140 13.89 9.53 20.56
N ASP A 141 12.65 9.28 20.13
CA ASP A 141 12.15 7.92 19.89
C ASP A 141 12.62 7.33 18.53
N PHE A 142 13.34 8.08 17.68
CA PHE A 142 13.77 7.58 16.38
C PHE A 142 14.60 6.29 16.45
N PRO A 143 15.60 6.13 17.35
CA PRO A 143 16.30 4.86 17.50
C PRO A 143 15.37 3.72 17.94
N LYS A 144 14.43 3.97 18.84
CA LYS A 144 13.42 3.00 19.28
C LYS A 144 12.47 2.61 18.14
N LEU A 145 12.09 3.56 17.29
CA LEU A 145 11.32 3.28 16.07
C LEU A 145 12.10 2.35 15.13
N LEU A 146 13.39 2.59 14.91
CA LEU A 146 14.24 1.71 14.10
C LEU A 146 14.30 0.28 14.65
N ASP A 147 14.39 0.10 15.98
CA ASP A 147 14.34 -1.23 16.59
C ASP A 147 13.00 -1.93 16.31
N ARG A 148 11.88 -1.23 16.49
CA ARG A 148 10.54 -1.76 16.19
C ARG A 148 10.36 -2.09 14.71
N MET A 149 10.87 -1.25 13.81
CA MET A 149 10.87 -1.51 12.37
C MET A 149 11.70 -2.75 12.03
N GLY A 150 12.90 -2.89 12.65
CA GLY A 150 13.74 -4.07 12.47
C GLY A 150 13.08 -5.36 12.96
N GLU A 151 12.41 -5.34 14.11
CA GLU A 151 11.62 -6.47 14.63
C GLU A 151 10.54 -6.86 13.61
N LEU A 152 9.79 -5.87 13.08
CA LEU A 152 8.76 -6.08 12.09
C LEU A 152 9.32 -6.70 10.80
N MET A 153 10.44 -6.17 10.29
CA MET A 153 11.08 -6.64 9.06
C MET A 153 11.70 -8.04 9.20
N ARG A 154 12.10 -8.45 10.39
CA ARG A 154 12.62 -9.81 10.67
C ARG A 154 11.52 -10.84 10.86
N THR A 155 10.30 -10.40 11.18
CA THR A 155 9.17 -11.31 11.43
C THR A 155 8.73 -11.98 10.12
N PRO A 156 8.73 -13.32 10.05
CA PRO A 156 8.21 -14.04 8.90
C PRO A 156 6.70 -13.81 8.75
N PHE A 157 6.25 -13.72 7.51
CA PHE A 157 4.82 -13.68 7.21
C PHE A 157 4.53 -14.29 5.84
N ASN A 158 3.35 -14.89 5.72
CA ASN A 158 2.75 -15.33 4.47
C ASN A 158 1.22 -15.22 4.62
N TRP A 159 0.60 -14.38 3.82
CA TRP A 159 -0.82 -14.08 3.86
C TRP A 159 -1.58 -14.66 2.66
N GLY A 160 -1.02 -15.65 1.98
CA GLY A 160 -1.63 -16.24 0.79
C GLY A 160 -3.07 -16.69 0.99
N ASP A 161 -3.41 -17.24 2.17
CA ASP A 161 -4.79 -17.64 2.48
C ASP A 161 -5.71 -16.45 2.77
N ASP A 162 -5.20 -15.37 3.33
CA ASP A 162 -5.99 -14.14 3.51
C ASP A 162 -6.22 -13.42 2.19
N VAL A 163 -5.25 -13.46 1.25
CA VAL A 163 -5.42 -12.93 -0.12
C VAL A 163 -6.64 -13.53 -0.80
N LYS A 164 -6.81 -14.86 -0.71
CA LYS A 164 -7.94 -15.60 -1.33
C LYS A 164 -9.29 -15.21 -0.75
N LYS A 165 -9.32 -14.67 0.47
CA LYS A 165 -10.54 -14.26 1.18
C LYS A 165 -10.96 -12.83 0.89
N LEU A 166 -10.12 -12.00 0.25
CA LEU A 166 -10.44 -10.62 -0.06
C LEU A 166 -11.62 -10.55 -1.05
N GLN A 167 -12.68 -9.86 -0.65
CA GLN A 167 -13.91 -9.78 -1.43
C GLN A 167 -14.04 -8.49 -2.25
N MET A 168 -13.39 -7.41 -1.82
CA MET A 168 -13.39 -6.14 -2.55
C MET A 168 -12.52 -6.21 -3.80
N PRO A 169 -12.74 -5.34 -4.81
CA PRO A 169 -11.80 -5.16 -5.90
C PRO A 169 -10.45 -4.68 -5.38
N VAL A 170 -9.36 -5.33 -5.83
CA VAL A 170 -7.98 -5.01 -5.46
C VAL A 170 -7.20 -4.60 -6.70
N MET A 171 -6.41 -3.54 -6.59
CA MET A 171 -5.41 -3.16 -7.56
C MET A 171 -4.01 -3.31 -6.97
N LEU A 172 -3.20 -4.13 -7.62
CA LEU A 172 -1.77 -4.27 -7.34
C LEU A 172 -0.99 -3.36 -8.28
N MET A 173 -0.05 -2.59 -7.74
CA MET A 173 0.80 -1.67 -8.53
C MET A 173 2.26 -1.78 -8.10
N TYR A 174 3.15 -1.96 -9.07
CA TYR A 174 4.59 -2.06 -8.85
C TYR A 174 5.36 -1.31 -9.92
N GLY A 175 6.60 -0.92 -9.61
CA GLY A 175 7.59 -0.57 -10.62
C GLY A 175 8.16 -1.84 -11.28
N ASP A 176 8.65 -1.75 -12.50
CA ASP A 176 9.35 -2.87 -13.17
C ASP A 176 10.74 -3.14 -12.56
N ALA A 177 11.25 -2.18 -11.77
CA ALA A 177 12.47 -2.29 -10.99
C ALA A 177 12.21 -2.21 -9.46
N ASP A 178 11.07 -2.76 -9.01
CA ASP A 178 10.70 -2.79 -7.58
C ASP A 178 11.58 -3.77 -6.79
N MET A 179 11.52 -3.71 -5.45
CA MET A 179 12.25 -4.63 -4.56
C MET A 179 11.62 -6.03 -4.43
N PHE A 180 10.56 -6.30 -5.20
CA PHE A 180 9.84 -7.57 -5.17
C PHE A 180 10.06 -8.36 -6.45
N LYS A 181 10.20 -9.69 -6.32
CA LYS A 181 10.31 -10.61 -7.45
C LYS A 181 9.06 -10.58 -8.33
N LEU A 182 9.24 -10.57 -9.66
CA LEU A 182 8.11 -10.55 -10.60
C LEU A 182 7.20 -11.76 -10.48
N ASP A 183 7.76 -12.95 -10.21
CA ASP A 183 6.98 -14.17 -9.98
C ASP A 183 6.08 -14.04 -8.74
N HIS A 184 6.56 -13.37 -7.69
CA HIS A 184 5.75 -13.06 -6.51
C HIS A 184 4.60 -12.10 -6.84
N ILE A 185 4.87 -11.06 -7.64
CA ILE A 185 3.84 -10.10 -8.08
C ILE A 185 2.75 -10.81 -8.88
N VAL A 186 3.14 -11.66 -9.82
CA VAL A 186 2.20 -12.45 -10.65
C VAL A 186 1.43 -13.45 -9.76
N SER A 187 2.12 -14.13 -8.85
CA SER A 187 1.49 -15.03 -7.88
C SER A 187 0.44 -14.31 -7.02
N PHE A 188 0.74 -13.11 -6.54
CA PHE A 188 -0.22 -12.31 -5.79
C PHE A 188 -1.49 -12.03 -6.60
N TYR A 189 -1.31 -11.60 -7.87
CA TYR A 189 -2.44 -11.34 -8.77
C TYR A 189 -3.27 -12.61 -9.05
N ASN A 190 -2.61 -13.76 -9.24
CA ASN A 190 -3.29 -15.04 -9.43
C ASN A 190 -4.07 -15.50 -8.20
N LEU A 191 -3.52 -15.30 -6.99
CA LEU A 191 -4.22 -15.59 -5.73
C LEU A 191 -5.51 -14.74 -5.56
N LEU A 192 -5.52 -13.52 -6.10
CA LEU A 192 -6.71 -12.67 -6.17
C LEU A 192 -7.72 -13.12 -7.24
N GLY A 193 -7.40 -14.16 -8.02
CA GLY A 193 -8.25 -14.63 -9.13
C GLY A 193 -8.07 -13.85 -10.43
N GLY A 194 -6.99 -13.07 -10.56
CA GLY A 194 -6.64 -12.37 -11.80
C GLY A 194 -5.69 -13.18 -12.68
N GLY A 195 -5.67 -12.93 -13.99
CA GLY A 195 -4.72 -13.52 -14.93
C GLY A 195 -4.85 -15.04 -15.13
N LEU A 196 -5.94 -15.68 -14.69
CA LEU A 196 -6.11 -17.14 -14.75
C LEU A 196 -6.70 -17.64 -16.07
N LYS A 197 -7.32 -16.75 -16.86
CA LYS A 197 -7.91 -17.06 -18.17
C LYS A 197 -8.06 -15.81 -19.01
N ASP A 198 -8.30 -15.99 -20.32
CA ASP A 198 -8.63 -14.88 -21.21
C ASP A 198 -9.91 -14.16 -20.78
N ALA A 199 -9.90 -12.83 -20.84
CA ALA A 199 -11.03 -12.01 -20.46
C ALA A 199 -12.24 -12.16 -21.40
N GLY A 200 -12.01 -12.61 -22.64
CA GLY A 200 -12.99 -12.68 -23.70
C GLY A 200 -13.25 -11.32 -24.39
N TRP A 201 -13.73 -11.39 -25.65
CA TRP A 201 -13.99 -10.19 -26.45
C TRP A 201 -15.02 -9.27 -25.83
N MET A 202 -16.02 -9.85 -25.17
CA MET A 202 -17.09 -9.12 -24.49
C MET A 202 -16.75 -8.84 -23.02
N ARG A 203 -15.52 -9.17 -22.59
CA ARG A 203 -15.02 -9.02 -21.21
C ARG A 203 -15.77 -9.88 -20.19
N GLU A 204 -16.40 -10.97 -20.61
CA GLU A 204 -17.25 -11.86 -19.80
C GLU A 204 -16.48 -12.55 -18.67
N ASN A 205 -15.16 -12.73 -18.83
CA ASN A 205 -14.28 -13.32 -17.82
C ASN A 205 -13.36 -12.29 -17.14
N MET A 206 -13.62 -10.99 -17.31
CA MET A 206 -12.71 -9.98 -16.79
C MET A 206 -12.73 -9.96 -15.26
N SER A 207 -11.56 -10.18 -14.64
CA SER A 207 -11.42 -10.09 -13.19
C SER A 207 -11.84 -8.71 -12.68
N LYS A 208 -12.39 -8.64 -11.46
CA LYS A 208 -12.59 -7.36 -10.75
C LYS A 208 -11.26 -6.75 -10.27
N ASN A 209 -10.21 -7.58 -10.16
CA ASN A 209 -8.90 -7.18 -9.71
C ASN A 209 -8.03 -6.69 -10.86
N ARG A 210 -7.04 -5.85 -10.57
CA ARG A 210 -6.15 -5.26 -11.57
C ARG A 210 -4.69 -5.41 -11.15
N LEU A 211 -3.82 -5.48 -12.15
CA LEU A 211 -2.37 -5.43 -12.00
C LEU A 211 -1.83 -4.34 -12.91
N ALA A 212 -0.97 -3.48 -12.37
CA ALA A 212 -0.17 -2.53 -13.12
C ALA A 212 1.31 -2.68 -12.75
N ILE A 213 2.15 -2.86 -13.76
CA ILE A 213 3.61 -2.77 -13.62
C ILE A 213 4.03 -1.55 -14.43
N LEU A 214 4.54 -0.53 -13.73
CA LEU A 214 4.87 0.77 -14.33
C LEU A 214 6.34 0.81 -14.73
N PRO A 215 6.64 1.06 -16.03
CA PRO A 215 8.01 0.99 -16.50
C PRO A 215 8.88 2.13 -15.96
N GLY A 216 10.16 1.81 -15.69
CA GLY A 216 11.17 2.76 -15.25
C GLY A 216 10.96 3.32 -13.86
N LEU A 217 10.25 2.61 -12.98
CA LEU A 217 10.07 2.96 -11.58
C LEU A 217 10.65 1.89 -10.68
N THR A 218 11.35 2.35 -9.64
CA THR A 218 11.79 1.52 -8.53
C THR A 218 10.76 1.59 -7.39
N HIS A 219 10.99 0.82 -6.33
CA HIS A 219 10.20 0.92 -5.10
C HIS A 219 10.08 2.37 -4.60
N TYR A 220 11.18 3.12 -4.69
CA TYR A 220 11.36 4.42 -4.04
C TYR A 220 10.72 5.60 -4.78
N GLU A 221 10.27 5.43 -6.03
CA GLU A 221 9.55 6.46 -6.79
C GLU A 221 8.05 6.18 -6.94
N MET A 222 7.59 4.97 -6.63
CA MET A 222 6.19 4.61 -6.82
C MET A 222 5.22 5.56 -6.13
N PHE A 223 5.53 6.04 -4.93
CA PHE A 223 4.65 6.95 -4.19
C PHE A 223 4.67 8.40 -4.70
N LEU A 224 5.71 8.80 -5.44
CA LEU A 224 5.86 10.14 -6.04
C LEU A 224 5.29 10.22 -7.46
N SER A 225 5.08 9.09 -8.11
CA SER A 225 4.77 9.05 -9.54
C SER A 225 3.33 9.48 -9.81
N SER A 226 3.14 10.49 -10.66
CA SER A 226 1.83 10.87 -11.16
C SER A 226 1.14 9.72 -11.91
N ARG A 227 1.90 8.83 -12.58
CA ARG A 227 1.36 7.63 -13.23
C ARG A 227 0.75 6.67 -12.21
N THR A 228 1.40 6.48 -11.06
CA THR A 228 0.83 5.67 -9.96
C THR A 228 -0.48 6.28 -9.48
N ALA A 229 -0.49 7.58 -9.19
CA ALA A 229 -1.69 8.27 -8.71
C ALA A 229 -2.83 8.22 -9.73
N THR A 230 -2.58 8.55 -11.00
CA THR A 230 -3.62 8.54 -12.04
C THR A 230 -4.18 7.14 -12.30
N THR A 231 -3.32 6.11 -12.35
CA THR A 231 -3.75 4.72 -12.55
C THR A 231 -4.62 4.24 -11.37
N ALA A 232 -4.22 4.57 -10.13
CA ALA A 232 -5.01 4.25 -8.94
C ALA A 232 -6.38 4.95 -8.96
N ILE A 233 -6.43 6.24 -9.29
CA ILE A 233 -7.68 7.01 -9.35
C ILE A 233 -8.63 6.46 -10.42
N SER A 234 -8.14 6.14 -11.61
CA SER A 234 -8.96 5.52 -12.66
C SER A 234 -9.59 4.20 -12.20
N PHE A 235 -8.83 3.35 -11.52
CA PHE A 235 -9.37 2.12 -10.91
C PHE A 235 -10.43 2.40 -9.85
N LEU A 236 -10.17 3.34 -8.93
CA LEU A 236 -11.08 3.68 -7.84
C LEU A 236 -12.40 4.27 -8.37
N ASN A 237 -12.34 5.06 -9.44
CA ASN A 237 -13.51 5.63 -10.12
C ASN A 237 -14.25 4.62 -11.01
N GLY A 238 -13.61 3.49 -11.36
CA GLY A 238 -14.14 2.56 -12.36
C GLY A 238 -14.08 3.11 -13.79
N GLU A 239 -13.16 4.04 -14.04
CA GLU A 239 -12.98 4.66 -15.34
C GLU A 239 -12.21 3.74 -16.30
N SER A 240 -12.50 3.87 -17.57
CA SER A 240 -11.78 3.26 -18.68
C SER A 240 -11.58 4.31 -19.76
N ASP A 241 -10.37 4.40 -20.26
CA ASP A 241 -10.00 5.29 -21.38
C ASP A 241 -10.42 4.72 -22.75
N VAL A 242 -10.97 3.50 -22.76
CA VAL A 242 -11.43 2.83 -23.97
C VAL A 242 -12.89 2.40 -23.85
N VAL A 243 -13.63 2.50 -24.94
CA VAL A 243 -14.96 1.92 -25.07
C VAL A 243 -14.82 0.45 -25.41
N SER A 244 -15.28 -0.44 -24.52
CA SER A 244 -15.23 -1.90 -24.77
C SER A 244 -16.07 -2.31 -25.98
N TRP A 245 -15.70 -3.42 -26.64
CA TRP A 245 -16.49 -3.97 -27.76
C TRP A 245 -17.97 -4.21 -27.38
N SER A 246 -18.24 -4.70 -26.18
CA SER A 246 -19.60 -4.88 -25.68
C SER A 246 -20.41 -3.59 -25.76
N LYS A 247 -19.87 -2.47 -25.25
CA LYS A 247 -20.54 -1.17 -25.32
C LYS A 247 -20.72 -0.65 -26.75
N GLN A 248 -19.74 -0.90 -27.63
CA GLN A 248 -19.84 -0.52 -29.04
C GLN A 248 -20.91 -1.31 -29.79
N MET A 249 -21.11 -2.58 -29.44
CA MET A 249 -22.16 -3.42 -30.03
C MET A 249 -23.55 -3.02 -29.55
N ASP A 250 -23.71 -2.68 -28.27
CA ASP A 250 -24.99 -2.24 -27.70
C ASP A 250 -25.43 -0.87 -28.23
N SER A 251 -24.49 0.03 -28.55
CA SER A 251 -24.79 1.35 -29.12
C SER A 251 -25.28 1.33 -30.57
N LYS A 252 -25.27 0.17 -31.25
CA LYS A 252 -25.74 -0.04 -32.61
C LYS A 252 -27.13 -0.70 -32.68
N LYS A 253 -27.74 -0.97 -31.54
CA LYS A 253 -29.14 -1.39 -31.39
C LYS A 253 -30.01 -0.19 -31.03
#